data_52876fe312ba69da3904d48cba839f4c
#
_entry.id   52876fe312ba69da3904d48cba839f4c
#
_cell.length_a   1.000
_cell.length_b   1.000
_cell.length_c   1.000
_cell.angle_alpha   90.00
_cell.angle_beta   90.00
_cell.angle_gamma   90.00
#
_symmetry.space_group_name_H-M   'P 1'
#
loop_
_entity.id
_entity.type
_entity.pdbx_description
1 polymer ?
#
loop_
_entity_poly.entity_id
_entity_poly.type
_entity_poly.pdbx_seq_one_letter_code
_entity_poly.pdbx_strand_id
1 'polypeptide(L)'
;MKTMHTVLCSLLLLAGTGCANAQNRAQQSSGSNSETEVPKVYMCTEISPENLVKIYEALGREATGKVAVKLSTGEPGGHNFLQPALIKDLVQKVNGTIVECNTAYGGGRANTEAHLKAAEDHGFTAIAPVNIMDAQGEVSLPVKGGKHLKEDFVGKDYLNYDFTVILSHFKGHAMAGFGGAIKNMSIGIASSAGKAWIHSAGKTKDQNIVWN
;
A
#
# COMPACT_ATOMS: atom_id res chain seq x y z
N MET A 1 9.49 -8.76 -31.87
CA MET A 1 9.12 -9.51 -30.69
C MET A 1 8.41 -8.53 -29.74
N LYS A 2 7.08 -8.63 -29.63
CA LYS A 2 6.30 -7.78 -28.69
C LYS A 2 6.43 -8.37 -27.30
N THR A 3 7.09 -7.68 -26.41
CA THR A 3 7.18 -8.05 -24.99
C THR A 3 5.81 -7.81 -24.35
N MET A 4 5.11 -8.88 -24.03
CA MET A 4 3.86 -8.85 -23.28
C MET A 4 4.18 -8.51 -21.82
N HIS A 5 3.86 -7.30 -21.39
CA HIS A 5 3.91 -6.93 -19.98
C HIS A 5 2.58 -7.30 -19.34
N THR A 6 2.56 -8.41 -18.63
CA THR A 6 1.39 -8.81 -17.84
C THR A 6 1.42 -8.03 -16.52
N VAL A 7 0.50 -7.11 -16.36
CA VAL A 7 0.26 -6.42 -15.09
C VAL A 7 -0.83 -7.18 -14.34
N LEU A 8 -0.45 -7.86 -13.27
CA LEU A 8 -1.39 -8.48 -12.34
C LEU A 8 -1.68 -7.46 -11.23
N CYS A 9 -2.88 -6.93 -11.21
CA CYS A 9 -3.35 -6.04 -10.15
C CYS A 9 -3.83 -6.91 -8.98
N SER A 10 -2.97 -7.17 -7.99
CA SER A 10 -3.40 -7.84 -6.76
C SER A 10 -3.90 -6.78 -5.79
N LEU A 11 -5.20 -6.72 -5.60
CA LEU A 11 -5.86 -5.87 -4.63
C LEU A 11 -6.01 -6.65 -3.31
N LEU A 12 -5.25 -6.29 -2.28
CA LEU A 12 -5.43 -6.81 -0.93
C LEU A 12 -6.08 -5.73 -0.07
N LEU A 13 -7.31 -5.96 0.37
CA LEU A 13 -8.02 -5.07 1.28
C LEU A 13 -7.81 -5.53 2.73
N LEU A 14 -7.24 -4.65 3.55
CA LEU A 14 -7.20 -4.80 5.00
C LEU A 14 -8.09 -3.72 5.61
N ALA A 15 -9.21 -4.14 6.20
CA ALA A 15 -10.05 -3.26 7.00
C ALA A 15 -9.46 -3.14 8.40
N GLY A 16 -8.99 -1.96 8.77
CA GLY A 16 -8.66 -1.62 10.15
C GLY A 16 -9.95 -1.25 10.90
N THR A 17 -10.41 -2.12 11.80
CA THR A 17 -11.50 -1.80 12.73
C THR A 17 -10.93 -1.07 13.93
N GLY A 18 -11.41 0.15 14.16
CA GLY A 18 -11.14 0.92 15.37
C GLY A 18 -11.62 0.16 16.62
N CYS A 19 -10.79 0.21 17.68
CA CYS A 19 -11.11 -0.35 18.97
C CYS A 19 -12.27 0.39 19.63
N ALA A 20 -13.42 -0.29 19.78
CA ALA A 20 -14.43 0.07 20.77
C ALA A 20 -14.86 -1.17 21.54
N ASN A 21 -14.60 -1.12 22.84
CA ASN A 21 -15.17 -1.85 23.98
C ASN A 21 -15.77 -3.24 23.75
N ALA A 22 -15.04 -4.25 24.21
CA ALA A 22 -15.55 -5.58 24.51
C ALA A 22 -16.00 -5.64 25.97
N GLN A 23 -17.31 -5.75 26.20
CA GLN A 23 -17.86 -6.38 27.41
C GLN A 23 -19.05 -7.27 27.06
N ASN A 24 -18.87 -8.55 27.39
CA ASN A 24 -19.85 -9.60 27.69
C ASN A 24 -21.01 -9.87 26.70
N ARG A 25 -20.91 -11.00 26.04
CA ARG A 25 -22.02 -12.00 26.03
C ARG A 25 -21.48 -13.40 25.79
N ALA A 26 -21.66 -14.23 26.81
CA ALA A 26 -21.47 -15.67 26.74
C ALA A 26 -22.69 -16.36 26.12
N GLN A 27 -22.42 -17.48 25.42
CA GLN A 27 -23.28 -18.62 25.13
C GLN A 27 -24.53 -18.41 24.24
N GLN A 28 -24.42 -18.94 23.03
CA GLN A 28 -25.35 -19.98 22.56
C GLN A 28 -24.72 -20.74 21.38
N SER A 29 -24.39 -21.99 21.63
CA SER A 29 -23.99 -22.97 20.63
C SER A 29 -25.22 -23.41 19.82
N SER A 30 -25.31 -22.98 18.59
CA SER A 30 -26.11 -23.67 17.57
C SER A 30 -25.15 -24.00 16.43
N GLY A 31 -24.90 -25.29 16.22
CA GLY A 31 -24.09 -25.80 15.14
C GLY A 31 -24.70 -25.42 13.80
N SER A 32 -24.10 -24.45 13.13
CA SER A 32 -24.23 -24.24 11.70
C SER A 32 -22.92 -24.73 11.08
N ASN A 33 -23.01 -25.74 10.22
CA ASN A 33 -21.96 -26.04 9.26
C ASN A 33 -21.69 -24.78 8.46
N SER A 34 -20.74 -23.95 8.87
CA SER A 34 -20.21 -22.90 8.03
C SER A 34 -19.35 -23.60 6.98
N GLU A 35 -19.88 -23.81 5.78
CA GLU A 35 -19.02 -24.02 4.63
C GLU A 35 -17.98 -22.90 4.69
N THR A 36 -16.72 -23.26 4.85
CA THR A 36 -15.62 -22.30 4.81
C THR A 36 -15.59 -21.73 3.40
N GLU A 37 -16.08 -20.50 3.25
CA GLU A 37 -16.10 -19.81 1.97
C GLU A 37 -14.66 -19.72 1.45
N VAL A 38 -14.40 -20.36 0.32
CA VAL A 38 -13.06 -20.37 -0.31
C VAL A 38 -12.72 -18.95 -0.76
N PRO A 39 -11.56 -18.42 -0.42
CA PRO A 39 -11.14 -17.09 -0.85
C PRO A 39 -11.18 -16.96 -2.37
N LYS A 40 -11.80 -15.89 -2.87
CA LYS A 40 -11.93 -15.62 -4.31
C LYS A 40 -10.84 -14.66 -4.77
N VAL A 41 -10.24 -14.97 -5.92
CA VAL A 41 -9.30 -14.08 -6.62
C VAL A 41 -9.94 -13.71 -7.95
N TYR A 42 -9.99 -12.41 -8.24
CA TYR A 42 -10.52 -11.90 -9.49
C TYR A 42 -9.36 -11.49 -10.41
N MET A 43 -9.47 -11.83 -11.69
CA MET A 43 -8.47 -11.53 -12.71
C MET A 43 -9.17 -11.04 -13.98
N CYS A 44 -8.57 -10.04 -14.63
CA CYS A 44 -8.89 -9.72 -16.02
C CYS A 44 -7.63 -9.74 -16.88
N THR A 45 -7.78 -10.10 -18.13
CA THR A 45 -6.67 -10.23 -19.08
C THR A 45 -6.43 -8.96 -19.88
N GLU A 46 -7.39 -8.05 -19.88
CA GLU A 46 -7.29 -6.75 -20.53
C GLU A 46 -7.09 -5.67 -19.49
N ILE A 47 -5.98 -4.92 -19.61
CA ILE A 47 -5.64 -3.84 -18.71
C ILE A 47 -6.23 -2.55 -19.27
N SER A 48 -7.30 -2.06 -18.62
CA SER A 48 -7.94 -0.79 -18.95
C SER A 48 -8.47 -0.12 -17.68
N PRO A 49 -8.74 1.20 -17.70
CA PRO A 49 -9.34 1.91 -16.57
C PRO A 49 -10.66 1.27 -16.14
N GLU A 50 -11.52 0.90 -17.09
CA GLU A 50 -12.83 0.30 -16.84
C GLU A 50 -12.69 -1.07 -16.17
N ASN A 51 -11.76 -1.90 -16.62
CA ASN A 51 -11.54 -3.21 -16.04
C ASN A 51 -10.89 -3.14 -14.66
N LEU A 52 -10.07 -2.12 -14.40
CA LEU A 52 -9.55 -1.88 -13.05
C LEU A 52 -10.68 -1.52 -12.08
N VAL A 53 -11.64 -0.70 -12.49
CA VAL A 53 -12.84 -0.38 -11.70
C VAL A 53 -13.69 -1.63 -11.47
N LYS A 54 -13.95 -2.45 -12.51
CA LYS A 54 -14.72 -3.70 -12.39
C LYS A 54 -14.08 -4.69 -11.41
N ILE A 55 -12.73 -4.82 -11.40
CA ILE A 55 -12.04 -5.67 -10.44
C ILE A 55 -12.24 -5.15 -9.01
N TYR A 56 -12.14 -3.83 -8.80
CA TYR A 56 -12.42 -3.23 -7.51
C TYR A 56 -13.86 -3.55 -7.04
N GLU A 57 -14.85 -3.37 -7.91
CA GLU A 57 -16.26 -3.66 -7.62
C GLU A 57 -16.49 -5.15 -7.32
N ALA A 58 -15.84 -6.04 -8.03
CA ALA A 58 -15.93 -7.48 -7.82
C ALA A 58 -15.46 -7.93 -6.42
N LEU A 59 -14.63 -7.14 -5.74
CA LEU A 59 -14.21 -7.43 -4.37
C LEU A 59 -15.36 -7.32 -3.36
N GLY A 60 -16.46 -6.65 -3.72
CA GLY A 60 -17.64 -6.50 -2.87
C GLY A 60 -17.37 -5.71 -1.58
N ARG A 61 -16.34 -4.86 -1.58
CA ARG A 61 -16.00 -3.98 -0.45
C ARG A 61 -15.91 -2.54 -0.92
N GLU A 62 -16.84 -1.74 -0.44
CA GLU A 62 -16.85 -0.31 -0.72
C GLU A 62 -15.88 0.42 0.22
N ALA A 63 -15.05 1.29 -0.35
CA ALA A 63 -14.16 2.16 0.40
C ALA A 63 -14.98 3.26 1.07
N THR A 64 -14.81 3.44 2.37
CA THR A 64 -15.56 4.41 3.18
C THR A 64 -14.64 5.30 3.99
N GLY A 65 -15.12 6.46 4.41
CA GLY A 65 -14.34 7.42 5.19
C GLY A 65 -13.25 8.09 4.35
N LYS A 66 -12.13 8.41 5.00
CA LYS A 66 -10.95 8.98 4.34
C LYS A 66 -10.11 7.87 3.72
N VAL A 67 -10.05 7.82 2.40
CA VAL A 67 -9.47 6.71 1.65
C VAL A 67 -8.03 7.01 1.24
N ALA A 68 -7.11 6.14 1.63
CA ALA A 68 -5.74 6.09 1.09
C ALA A 68 -5.68 5.17 -0.13
N VAL A 69 -5.11 5.64 -1.23
CA VAL A 69 -4.74 4.79 -2.36
C VAL A 69 -3.23 4.60 -2.34
N LYS A 70 -2.79 3.46 -1.82
CA LYS A 70 -1.35 3.17 -1.68
C LYS A 70 -0.79 2.54 -2.95
N LEU A 71 0.12 3.25 -3.55
CA LEU A 71 0.84 2.81 -4.74
C LEU A 71 2.33 3.21 -4.65
N SER A 72 3.08 3.04 -5.72
CA SER A 72 4.41 3.61 -5.90
C SER A 72 4.38 4.55 -7.10
N THR A 73 4.77 5.80 -6.89
CA THR A 73 4.80 6.85 -7.91
C THR A 73 5.95 6.71 -8.90
N GLY A 74 6.88 5.78 -8.65
CA GLY A 74 8.04 5.54 -9.51
C GLY A 74 9.22 6.48 -9.21
N GLU A 75 10.41 6.08 -9.65
CA GLU A 75 11.61 6.92 -9.52
C GLU A 75 11.60 8.06 -10.54
N PRO A 76 12.14 9.25 -10.19
CA PRO A 76 12.24 10.38 -11.13
C PRO A 76 12.87 9.97 -12.46
N GLY A 77 12.24 10.37 -13.57
CA GLY A 77 12.67 10.01 -14.92
C GLY A 77 12.43 8.56 -15.32
N GLY A 78 11.89 7.73 -14.42
CA GLY A 78 11.49 6.34 -14.71
C GLY A 78 10.12 6.25 -15.39
N HIS A 79 9.82 5.08 -15.95
CA HIS A 79 8.54 4.81 -16.62
C HIS A 79 7.81 3.58 -16.05
N ASN A 80 8.41 2.90 -15.07
CA ASN A 80 7.94 1.63 -14.52
C ASN A 80 7.03 1.85 -13.30
N PHE A 81 5.92 2.57 -13.49
CA PHE A 81 4.88 2.82 -12.47
C PHE A 81 3.49 2.69 -13.11
N LEU A 82 2.46 2.58 -12.28
CA LEU A 82 1.08 2.61 -12.74
C LEU A 82 0.78 3.98 -13.32
N GLN A 83 0.45 4.03 -14.61
CA GLN A 83 0.19 5.29 -15.30
C GLN A 83 -1.05 5.98 -14.72
N PRO A 84 -1.01 7.30 -14.42
CA PRO A 84 -2.15 8.02 -13.90
C PRO A 84 -3.44 7.84 -14.73
N ALA A 85 -3.31 7.81 -16.06
CA ALA A 85 -4.46 7.57 -16.95
C ALA A 85 -5.15 6.23 -16.72
N LEU A 86 -4.40 5.18 -16.32
CA LEU A 86 -4.96 3.86 -16.02
C LEU A 86 -5.76 3.86 -14.70
N ILE A 87 -5.28 4.58 -13.69
CA ILE A 87 -5.81 4.48 -12.32
C ILE A 87 -6.77 5.59 -11.95
N LYS A 88 -6.86 6.66 -12.75
CA LYS A 88 -7.64 7.86 -12.46
C LYS A 88 -9.08 7.55 -12.06
N ASP A 89 -9.78 6.75 -12.86
CA ASP A 89 -11.20 6.48 -12.64
C ASP A 89 -11.43 5.74 -11.31
N LEU A 90 -10.57 4.79 -10.96
CA LEU A 90 -10.65 4.11 -9.67
C LEU A 90 -10.33 5.07 -8.51
N VAL A 91 -9.26 5.86 -8.61
CA VAL A 91 -8.87 6.80 -7.55
C VAL A 91 -9.97 7.82 -7.28
N GLN A 92 -10.59 8.34 -8.34
CA GLN A 92 -11.70 9.29 -8.23
C GLN A 92 -12.99 8.62 -7.74
N LYS A 93 -13.28 7.39 -8.18
CA LYS A 93 -14.44 6.62 -7.70
C LYS A 93 -14.43 6.43 -6.19
N VAL A 94 -13.26 6.15 -5.60
CA VAL A 94 -13.13 5.96 -4.15
C VAL A 94 -12.86 7.27 -3.39
N ASN A 95 -12.87 8.42 -4.08
CA ASN A 95 -12.49 9.72 -3.52
C ASN A 95 -11.17 9.65 -2.74
N GLY A 96 -10.17 9.01 -3.33
CA GLY A 96 -8.93 8.62 -2.66
C GLY A 96 -7.85 9.69 -2.70
N THR A 97 -7.02 9.71 -1.66
CA THR A 97 -5.72 10.39 -1.66
C THR A 97 -4.64 9.38 -2.00
N ILE A 98 -3.79 9.67 -2.97
CA ILE A 98 -2.62 8.86 -3.28
C ILE A 98 -1.60 9.02 -2.15
N VAL A 99 -1.12 7.90 -1.60
CA VAL A 99 -0.23 7.93 -0.43
C VAL A 99 1.04 7.13 -0.66
N GLU A 100 2.16 7.69 -0.18
CA GLU A 100 3.48 7.05 -0.13
C GLU A 100 4.23 7.43 1.15
N CYS A 101 5.39 6.80 1.38
CA CYS A 101 6.42 7.25 2.31
C CYS A 101 7.75 7.37 1.57
N ASN A 102 8.62 8.24 2.07
CA ASN A 102 9.96 8.45 1.53
C ASN A 102 10.76 7.14 1.46
N THR A 103 11.68 7.06 0.50
CA THR A 103 12.60 5.92 0.40
C THR A 103 13.68 6.03 1.47
N ALA A 104 14.26 4.90 1.85
CA ALA A 104 15.31 4.83 2.86
C ALA A 104 16.73 4.73 2.26
N TYR A 105 16.81 4.44 1.00
CA TYR A 105 18.05 4.55 0.20
C TYR A 105 18.03 5.89 -0.52
N GLY A 106 19.14 6.48 -0.82
CA GLY A 106 19.23 7.78 -1.50
C GLY A 106 18.39 7.85 -2.80
N GLY A 107 18.44 8.96 -3.50
CA GLY A 107 17.70 9.18 -4.75
C GLY A 107 16.60 10.22 -4.62
N GLY A 108 15.84 10.42 -5.71
CA GLY A 108 14.90 11.52 -5.86
C GLY A 108 13.62 11.40 -5.01
N ARG A 109 13.44 10.33 -4.23
CA ARG A 109 12.31 10.15 -3.31
C ARG A 109 12.76 9.99 -1.86
N ALA A 110 14.00 10.37 -1.54
CA ALA A 110 14.55 10.26 -0.19
C ALA A 110 14.08 11.37 0.76
N ASN A 111 13.53 12.46 0.23
CA ASN A 111 12.93 13.54 1.00
C ASN A 111 11.58 13.94 0.42
N THR A 112 10.76 14.55 1.25
CA THR A 112 9.35 14.84 0.92
C THR A 112 9.19 15.79 -0.27
N GLU A 113 10.00 16.84 -0.37
CA GLU A 113 9.90 17.82 -1.45
C GLU A 113 10.21 17.18 -2.82
N ALA A 114 11.34 16.49 -2.91
CA ALA A 114 11.74 15.80 -4.13
C ALA A 114 10.77 14.66 -4.50
N HIS A 115 10.21 13.97 -3.50
CA HIS A 115 9.23 12.91 -3.71
C HIS A 115 7.89 13.47 -4.26
N LEU A 116 7.40 14.58 -3.71
CA LEU A 116 6.22 15.27 -4.22
C LEU A 116 6.46 15.77 -5.65
N LYS A 117 7.66 16.32 -5.91
CA LYS A 117 8.04 16.73 -7.27
C LYS A 117 8.03 15.57 -8.26
N ALA A 118 8.56 14.42 -7.87
CA ALA A 118 8.52 13.21 -8.71
C ALA A 118 7.07 12.77 -8.98
N ALA A 119 6.19 12.81 -7.98
CA ALA A 119 4.79 12.49 -8.15
C ALA A 119 4.06 13.48 -9.09
N GLU A 120 4.39 14.76 -9.00
CA GLU A 120 3.89 15.79 -9.91
C GLU A 120 4.36 15.57 -11.34
N ASP A 121 5.67 15.36 -11.55
CA ASP A 121 6.27 15.15 -12.87
C ASP A 121 5.70 13.89 -13.56
N HIS A 122 5.30 12.90 -12.79
CA HIS A 122 4.64 11.70 -13.29
C HIS A 122 3.13 11.87 -13.48
N GLY A 123 2.55 13.02 -13.12
CA GLY A 123 1.15 13.36 -13.35
C GLY A 123 0.16 12.88 -12.29
N PHE A 124 0.62 12.38 -11.15
CA PHE A 124 -0.28 11.88 -10.09
C PHE A 124 -1.07 13.01 -9.44
N THR A 125 -0.48 14.19 -9.25
CA THR A 125 -1.16 15.35 -8.66
C THR A 125 -2.29 15.89 -9.52
N ALA A 126 -2.29 15.58 -10.82
CA ALA A 126 -3.37 15.96 -11.75
C ALA A 126 -4.64 15.10 -11.59
N ILE A 127 -4.56 13.94 -10.94
CA ILE A 127 -5.69 13.02 -10.80
C ILE A 127 -6.25 12.95 -9.38
N ALA A 128 -5.44 13.22 -8.36
CA ALA A 128 -5.84 13.21 -6.95
C ALA A 128 -4.82 13.97 -6.07
N PRO A 129 -5.17 14.32 -4.82
CA PRO A 129 -4.20 14.75 -3.82
C PRO A 129 -3.14 13.67 -3.58
N VAL A 130 -1.89 14.10 -3.35
CA VAL A 130 -0.77 13.20 -3.01
C VAL A 130 -0.27 13.55 -1.60
N ASN A 131 -0.11 12.53 -0.75
CA ASN A 131 0.42 12.69 0.61
C ASN A 131 1.61 11.76 0.83
N ILE A 132 2.75 12.33 1.25
CA ILE A 132 3.91 11.59 1.74
C ILE A 132 3.74 11.45 3.25
N MET A 133 3.27 10.30 3.67
CA MET A 133 2.74 10.07 5.03
C MET A 133 3.78 10.21 6.16
N ASP A 134 5.05 10.10 5.86
CA ASP A 134 6.15 10.30 6.81
C ASP A 134 6.77 11.71 6.77
N ALA A 135 6.16 12.65 6.05
CA ALA A 135 6.60 14.03 5.99
C ALA A 135 6.62 14.72 7.39
N GLN A 136 5.71 14.33 8.27
CA GLN A 136 5.58 14.86 9.64
C GLN A 136 6.07 13.85 10.70
N GLY A 137 6.89 12.88 10.30
CA GLY A 137 7.44 11.86 11.18
C GLY A 137 6.72 10.51 11.09
N GLU A 138 6.92 9.71 12.13
CA GLU A 138 6.47 8.30 12.17
C GLU A 138 5.70 7.99 13.45
N VAL A 139 5.01 6.84 13.43
CA VAL A 139 4.37 6.25 14.60
C VAL A 139 4.69 4.77 14.66
N SER A 140 4.92 4.23 15.86
CA SER A 140 5.09 2.80 16.07
C SER A 140 3.73 2.11 16.12
N LEU A 141 3.60 1.02 15.37
CA LEU A 141 2.46 0.12 15.42
C LEU A 141 2.90 -1.28 15.87
N PRO A 142 2.16 -1.93 16.79
CA PRO A 142 2.49 -3.27 17.25
C PRO A 142 2.23 -4.31 16.16
N VAL A 143 3.18 -5.22 15.94
CA VAL A 143 3.06 -6.36 15.03
C VAL A 143 2.62 -7.59 15.85
N LYS A 144 1.31 -7.85 15.88
CA LYS A 144 0.74 -8.99 16.59
C LYS A 144 1.22 -10.31 15.98
N GLY A 145 1.73 -11.20 16.82
CA GLY A 145 2.26 -12.48 16.35
C GLY A 145 3.56 -12.40 15.58
N GLY A 146 4.15 -11.23 15.44
CA GLY A 146 5.41 -11.04 14.74
C GLY A 146 6.52 -11.92 15.28
N LYS A 147 7.17 -12.70 14.40
CA LYS A 147 8.27 -13.60 14.78
C LYS A 147 9.57 -12.83 14.96
N HIS A 148 9.89 -11.93 14.05
CA HIS A 148 11.13 -11.17 14.03
C HIS A 148 10.95 -9.73 14.48
N LEU A 149 9.85 -9.10 14.06
CA LEU A 149 9.50 -7.72 14.42
C LEU A 149 8.32 -7.73 15.40
N LYS A 150 8.40 -6.93 16.45
CA LYS A 150 7.32 -6.71 17.42
C LYS A 150 6.57 -5.41 17.20
N GLU A 151 7.18 -4.51 16.45
CA GLU A 151 6.64 -3.23 16.04
C GLU A 151 7.13 -2.86 14.64
N ASP A 152 6.39 -1.99 13.98
CA ASP A 152 6.75 -1.36 12.73
C ASP A 152 6.56 0.16 12.84
N PHE A 153 7.44 0.92 12.19
CA PHE A 153 7.40 2.38 12.20
C PHE A 153 6.85 2.87 10.87
N VAL A 154 5.57 3.27 10.90
CA VAL A 154 4.85 3.74 9.71
C VAL A 154 4.82 5.26 9.64
N GLY A 155 4.60 5.81 8.46
CA GLY A 155 4.39 7.24 8.29
C GLY A 155 3.23 7.72 9.17
N LYS A 156 3.43 8.83 9.91
CA LYS A 156 2.48 9.33 10.91
C LYS A 156 1.08 9.54 10.34
N ASP A 157 1.01 10.04 9.12
CA ASP A 157 -0.27 10.35 8.48
C ASP A 157 -1.07 9.11 8.05
N TYR A 158 -0.47 7.90 8.11
CA TYR A 158 -1.20 6.66 7.85
C TYR A 158 -2.42 6.50 8.76
N LEU A 159 -2.33 6.95 10.02
CA LEU A 159 -3.43 6.87 10.99
C LEU A 159 -4.60 7.82 10.69
N ASN A 160 -4.44 8.73 9.73
CA ASN A 160 -5.50 9.66 9.33
C ASN A 160 -6.48 9.05 8.31
N TYR A 161 -6.27 7.81 7.88
CA TYR A 161 -7.08 7.13 6.87
C TYR A 161 -7.89 6.01 7.49
N ASP A 162 -9.16 5.92 7.07
CA ASP A 162 -10.10 4.90 7.53
C ASP A 162 -10.07 3.64 6.68
N PHE A 163 -9.67 3.80 5.41
CA PHE A 163 -9.65 2.72 4.43
C PHE A 163 -8.43 2.84 3.52
N THR A 164 -7.82 1.69 3.18
CA THR A 164 -6.69 1.66 2.26
C THR A 164 -6.96 0.76 1.05
N VAL A 165 -6.91 1.35 -0.14
CA VAL A 165 -6.88 0.64 -1.41
C VAL A 165 -5.42 0.46 -1.81
N ILE A 166 -4.98 -0.79 -1.97
CA ILE A 166 -3.60 -1.10 -2.35
C ILE A 166 -3.53 -1.35 -3.85
N LEU A 167 -2.99 -0.38 -4.59
CA LEU A 167 -2.75 -0.47 -6.02
C LEU A 167 -1.28 -0.78 -6.27
N SER A 168 -0.99 -2.00 -6.72
CA SER A 168 0.39 -2.45 -6.87
C SER A 168 0.75 -2.76 -8.31
N HIS A 169 1.76 -2.08 -8.83
CA HIS A 169 2.50 -2.54 -9.99
C HIS A 169 3.41 -3.70 -9.55
N PHE A 170 2.98 -4.92 -9.78
CA PHE A 170 3.76 -6.07 -9.37
C PHE A 170 4.93 -6.32 -10.32
N LYS A 171 6.05 -6.72 -9.79
CA LYS A 171 7.31 -6.88 -10.55
C LYS A 171 8.28 -7.83 -9.87
N GLY A 172 9.30 -8.26 -10.59
CA GLY A 172 10.48 -8.87 -10.00
C GLY A 172 11.18 -7.93 -9.02
N HIS A 173 11.83 -8.49 -8.01
CA HIS A 173 12.61 -7.74 -7.02
C HIS A 173 13.93 -8.43 -6.76
N ALA A 174 15.05 -7.71 -6.86
CA ALA A 174 16.42 -8.27 -6.79
C ALA A 174 16.68 -9.05 -5.49
N MET A 175 16.23 -8.54 -4.35
CA MET A 175 16.49 -9.16 -3.04
C MET A 175 15.35 -10.09 -2.58
N ALA A 176 14.09 -9.81 -2.94
CA ALA A 176 12.93 -10.56 -2.45
C ALA A 176 12.31 -11.47 -3.52
N GLY A 177 12.88 -11.53 -4.71
CA GLY A 177 12.35 -12.25 -5.87
C GLY A 177 11.10 -11.59 -6.47
N PHE A 178 10.17 -11.16 -5.64
CA PHE A 178 8.88 -10.60 -6.02
C PHE A 178 8.49 -9.39 -5.16
N GLY A 179 7.87 -8.39 -5.78
CA GLY A 179 7.31 -7.22 -5.10
C GLY A 179 5.89 -6.93 -5.60
N GLY A 180 4.90 -7.01 -4.73
CA GLY A 180 3.50 -6.78 -5.03
C GLY A 180 2.77 -6.11 -3.87
N ALA A 181 1.49 -6.44 -3.67
CA ALA A 181 0.61 -5.81 -2.70
C ALA A 181 1.12 -5.91 -1.25
N ILE A 182 1.62 -7.07 -0.82
CA ILE A 182 2.14 -7.26 0.53
C ILE A 182 3.32 -6.32 0.80
N LYS A 183 4.29 -6.25 -0.14
CA LYS A 183 5.43 -5.35 0.00
C LYS A 183 5.01 -3.87 -0.03
N ASN A 184 4.05 -3.53 -0.90
CA ASN A 184 3.51 -2.18 -0.99
C ASN A 184 2.82 -1.75 0.31
N MET A 185 2.09 -2.66 0.96
CA MET A 185 1.40 -2.38 2.22
C MET A 185 2.30 -2.47 3.45
N SER A 186 3.34 -3.29 3.46
CA SER A 186 4.27 -3.40 4.60
C SER A 186 5.38 -2.35 4.51
N ILE A 187 6.44 -2.62 3.74
CA ILE A 187 7.59 -1.72 3.59
C ILE A 187 7.16 -0.37 2.99
N GLY A 188 6.13 -0.37 2.12
CA GLY A 188 5.69 0.85 1.43
C GLY A 188 5.02 1.90 2.32
N ILE A 189 4.40 1.52 3.45
CA ILE A 189 3.84 2.46 4.44
C ILE A 189 4.81 2.78 5.58
N ALA A 190 5.89 2.01 5.73
CA ALA A 190 6.91 2.30 6.71
C ALA A 190 7.57 3.66 6.39
N SER A 191 7.88 4.43 7.42
CA SER A 191 8.69 5.63 7.30
C SER A 191 10.08 5.31 6.72
N SER A 192 10.84 6.32 6.35
CA SER A 192 12.21 6.11 5.90
C SER A 192 13.04 5.33 6.94
N ALA A 193 12.95 5.69 8.22
CA ALA A 193 13.59 4.96 9.32
C ALA A 193 12.95 3.58 9.57
N GLY A 194 11.62 3.46 9.44
CA GLY A 194 10.91 2.18 9.52
C GLY A 194 11.33 1.18 8.45
N LYS A 195 11.62 1.65 7.24
CA LYS A 195 12.20 0.80 6.18
C LYS A 195 13.56 0.23 6.60
N ALA A 196 14.43 1.04 7.21
CA ALA A 196 15.71 0.55 7.75
C ALA A 196 15.49 -0.48 8.86
N TRP A 197 14.52 -0.24 9.74
CA TRP A 197 14.13 -1.17 10.80
C TRP A 197 13.71 -2.54 10.24
N ILE A 198 12.85 -2.57 9.23
CA ILE A 198 12.41 -3.81 8.59
C ILE A 198 13.59 -4.53 7.92
N HIS A 199 14.40 -3.82 7.13
CA HIS A 199 15.52 -4.42 6.39
C HIS A 199 16.64 -4.91 7.30
N SER A 200 16.80 -4.34 8.49
CA SER A 200 17.74 -4.81 9.50
C SER A 200 17.17 -5.91 10.41
N ALA A 201 15.95 -6.40 10.14
CA ALA A 201 15.23 -7.34 11.02
C ALA A 201 15.08 -6.81 12.47
N GLY A 202 14.80 -5.53 12.62
CA GLY A 202 14.57 -4.89 13.91
C GLY A 202 15.83 -4.55 14.70
N LYS A 203 16.97 -4.40 14.03
CA LYS A 203 18.24 -4.11 14.72
C LYS A 203 18.55 -2.62 14.77
N THR A 204 18.20 -1.87 13.75
CA THR A 204 18.48 -0.43 13.66
C THR A 204 17.51 0.30 12.76
N LYS A 205 17.29 1.60 13.04
CA LYS A 205 16.61 2.55 12.16
C LYS A 205 17.58 3.42 11.37
N ASP A 206 18.88 3.24 11.57
CA ASP A 206 19.91 4.00 10.87
C ASP A 206 20.08 3.47 9.44
N GLN A 207 19.69 4.29 8.48
CA GLN A 207 19.74 3.99 7.06
C GLN A 207 21.19 3.77 6.57
N ASN A 208 22.15 4.50 7.15
CA ASN A 208 23.57 4.37 6.75
C ASN A 208 24.14 2.99 7.12
N ILE A 209 23.67 2.41 8.24
CA ILE A 209 24.08 1.06 8.66
C ILE A 209 23.47 -0.02 7.76
N VAL A 210 22.28 0.22 7.23
CA VAL A 210 21.54 -0.78 6.45
C VAL A 210 21.97 -0.82 4.98
N TRP A 211 22.33 0.34 4.40
CA TRP A 211 22.61 0.47 2.97
C TRP A 211 24.04 0.87 2.59
N ASN A 212 24.96 1.05 3.57
CA ASN A 212 26.39 1.29 3.36
C ASN A 212 27.22 0.18 4.09
#